data_c78e53c73b51870da9358e0688164e98
#
_entry.id   c78e53c73b51870da9358e0688164e98
#
_cell.length_a   1.000
_cell.length_b   1.000
_cell.length_c   1.000
_cell.angle_alpha   90.00
_cell.angle_beta   90.00
_cell.angle_gamma   90.00
#
_symmetry.space_group_name_H-M   'P 1'
#
loop_
_entity.id
_entity.type
_entity.pdbx_description
1 polymer ?
#
loop_
_entity_poly.entity_id
_entity_poly.type
_entity_poly.pdbx_seq_one_letter_code
_entity_poly.pdbx_strand_id
1 'polypeptide(L)'
;MNSLVDFFKKKVKLIRLGRLPMPEDSPPVDMTRILLNPRNILVIPYNRMGTILLATRVFKTIRDRFPASKITAAVHSAWGVLIQNDPTINEVVTFGDEIENPHSTKFQSVGESLAGRQFDLAFFLSFQFDLNMAYLTRLSNAALRVAFRNDNEYSFFNVEIVPASGNRYEVERYLEMFHTLGITGSFRDYTMTVSPEIREKVRLRYFPGGHDPLKNVIIGFDLTKETVGEPISRKNAEAVVKVLVNELDATAIVFYEPGKRHVASSLKGVFGKKIMLIEDRPVSLVAGLLSLCSFVVTHNTDLFQLAVALKIPVMSILTKKEMVQWSPGENEHIIHIEHSALAWPSSAIISQTGKKLLKQKKQEKII
;
A
#
# COMPACT_ATOMS: atom_id res chain seq x y z
N MET A 1 -16.97 -0.55 -24.17
CA MET A 1 -15.85 -1.27 -24.82
C MET A 1 -14.91 -1.94 -23.80
N ASN A 2 -14.70 -1.37 -22.62
CA ASN A 2 -13.85 -1.94 -21.55
C ASN A 2 -14.41 -3.25 -20.94
N SER A 3 -15.74 -3.39 -20.79
CA SER A 3 -16.33 -4.58 -20.15
C SER A 3 -16.16 -5.87 -20.97
N LEU A 4 -16.16 -5.78 -22.29
CA LEU A 4 -15.93 -6.93 -23.17
C LEU A 4 -14.46 -7.39 -23.16
N VAL A 5 -13.53 -6.44 -23.13
CA VAL A 5 -12.10 -6.73 -23.03
C VAL A 5 -11.77 -7.37 -21.68
N ASP A 6 -12.39 -6.89 -20.62
CA ASP A 6 -12.21 -7.45 -19.28
C ASP A 6 -12.86 -8.85 -19.15
N PHE A 7 -14.01 -9.05 -19.78
CA PHE A 7 -14.66 -10.37 -19.88
C PHE A 7 -13.79 -11.36 -20.66
N PHE A 8 -13.22 -10.97 -21.80
CA PHE A 8 -12.31 -11.81 -22.57
C PHE A 8 -11.01 -12.10 -21.83
N LYS A 9 -10.41 -11.12 -21.16
CA LYS A 9 -9.23 -11.32 -20.30
C LYS A 9 -9.54 -12.29 -19.17
N LYS A 10 -10.71 -12.16 -18.54
CA LYS A 10 -11.17 -13.05 -17.46
C LYS A 10 -11.36 -14.48 -18.00
N LYS A 11 -11.97 -14.64 -19.17
CA LYS A 11 -12.21 -15.96 -19.80
C LYS A 11 -10.92 -16.64 -20.28
N VAL A 12 -9.97 -15.89 -20.85
CA VAL A 12 -8.65 -16.39 -21.23
C VAL A 12 -7.83 -16.78 -20.00
N LYS A 13 -7.92 -16.02 -18.92
CA LYS A 13 -7.30 -16.34 -17.63
C LYS A 13 -7.89 -17.61 -17.03
N LEU A 14 -9.21 -17.81 -17.15
CA LEU A 14 -9.95 -19.00 -16.73
C LEU A 14 -9.53 -20.25 -17.51
N ILE A 15 -9.37 -20.16 -18.84
CA ILE A 15 -8.93 -21.28 -19.69
C ILE A 15 -7.49 -21.68 -19.38
N ARG A 16 -6.64 -20.73 -19.04
CA ARG A 16 -5.25 -20.98 -18.61
C ARG A 16 -5.20 -21.72 -17.27
N LEU A 17 -6.15 -21.47 -16.38
CA LEU A 17 -6.21 -22.10 -15.05
C LEU A 17 -6.67 -23.55 -15.09
N GLY A 18 -7.59 -23.94 -15.96
CA GLY A 18 -8.02 -25.34 -16.10
C GLY A 18 -6.88 -26.31 -16.45
N ARG A 19 -5.68 -25.78 -16.69
CA ARG A 19 -4.42 -26.52 -16.94
C ARG A 19 -3.39 -26.38 -15.82
N LEU A 20 -3.69 -25.65 -14.73
CA LEU A 20 -2.75 -25.56 -13.61
C LEU A 20 -2.80 -26.86 -12.80
N PRO A 21 -1.64 -27.41 -12.45
CA PRO A 21 -1.59 -28.56 -11.55
C PRO A 21 -2.10 -28.13 -10.18
N MET A 22 -3.34 -28.53 -9.86
CA MET A 22 -3.89 -28.31 -8.52
C MET A 22 -3.33 -29.38 -7.58
N PRO A 23 -2.78 -29.01 -6.41
CA PRO A 23 -2.48 -29.98 -5.39
C PRO A 23 -3.74 -30.76 -5.02
N GLU A 24 -3.58 -32.02 -4.63
CA GLU A 24 -4.70 -32.85 -4.14
C GLU A 24 -5.48 -32.11 -3.06
N ASP A 25 -6.79 -32.36 -2.99
CA ASP A 25 -7.62 -31.75 -1.97
C ASP A 25 -7.09 -32.14 -0.58
N SER A 26 -6.92 -31.13 0.26
CA SER A 26 -6.52 -31.39 1.63
C SER A 26 -7.61 -32.18 2.34
N PRO A 27 -7.27 -33.18 3.17
CA PRO A 27 -8.27 -33.87 3.97
C PRO A 27 -9.06 -32.86 4.81
N PRO A 28 -10.29 -33.22 5.23
CA PRO A 28 -11.06 -32.39 6.14
C PRO A 28 -10.22 -31.98 7.36
N VAL A 29 -10.17 -30.68 7.64
CA VAL A 29 -9.38 -30.15 8.74
C VAL A 29 -10.27 -29.71 9.89
N ASP A 30 -9.85 -30.01 11.11
CA ASP A 30 -10.47 -29.45 12.30
C ASP A 30 -10.01 -27.98 12.47
N MET A 31 -10.85 -27.08 11.97
CA MET A 31 -10.61 -25.65 12.04
C MET A 31 -10.42 -25.17 13.49
N THR A 32 -11.20 -25.68 14.43
CA THR A 32 -11.13 -25.31 15.84
C THR A 32 -9.77 -25.65 16.40
N ARG A 33 -9.26 -26.84 16.13
CA ARG A 33 -7.94 -27.29 16.59
C ARG A 33 -6.82 -26.41 16.01
N ILE A 34 -6.90 -26.07 14.72
CA ILE A 34 -5.88 -25.21 14.09
C ILE A 34 -5.92 -23.83 14.71
N LEU A 35 -7.09 -23.20 14.87
CA LEU A 35 -7.24 -21.86 15.42
C LEU A 35 -6.94 -21.76 16.92
N LEU A 36 -6.83 -22.89 17.63
CA LEU A 36 -6.39 -22.88 19.02
C LEU A 36 -4.91 -22.55 19.15
N ASN A 37 -4.04 -23.20 18.36
CA ASN A 37 -2.59 -23.06 18.51
C ASN A 37 -1.83 -23.41 17.20
N PRO A 38 -1.93 -22.63 16.14
CA PRO A 38 -1.15 -22.86 14.93
C PRO A 38 0.34 -22.59 15.21
N ARG A 39 1.23 -23.47 14.75
CA ARG A 39 2.68 -23.30 14.89
C ARG A 39 3.25 -22.36 13.85
N ASN A 40 2.84 -22.54 12.59
CA ASN A 40 3.34 -21.78 11.44
C ASN A 40 2.16 -21.09 10.74
N ILE A 41 2.23 -19.77 10.65
CA ILE A 41 1.22 -18.94 10.02
C ILE A 41 1.83 -18.23 8.81
N LEU A 42 1.17 -18.33 7.67
CA LEU A 42 1.48 -17.60 6.46
C LEU A 42 0.53 -16.41 6.31
N VAL A 43 1.06 -15.23 5.99
CA VAL A 43 0.27 -14.07 5.63
C VAL A 43 0.67 -13.61 4.23
N ILE A 44 -0.28 -13.55 3.33
CA ILE A 44 -0.10 -13.07 1.96
C ILE A 44 -0.98 -11.84 1.77
N PRO A 45 -0.46 -10.62 1.88
CA PRO A 45 -1.20 -9.42 1.53
C PRO A 45 -1.30 -9.29 0.00
N TYR A 46 -2.32 -8.55 -0.47
CA TYR A 46 -2.42 -8.22 -1.90
C TYR A 46 -1.13 -7.53 -2.39
N ASN A 47 -0.64 -7.95 -3.56
CA ASN A 47 0.66 -7.52 -4.09
C ASN A 47 0.67 -6.06 -4.59
N ARG A 48 0.50 -5.13 -3.65
CA ARG A 48 0.53 -3.69 -3.91
C ARG A 48 1.02 -2.94 -2.68
N MET A 49 1.89 -1.93 -2.85
CA MET A 49 2.51 -1.20 -1.75
C MET A 49 1.50 -0.70 -0.70
N GLY A 50 0.48 0.03 -1.14
CA GLY A 50 -0.52 0.61 -0.21
C GLY A 50 -1.31 -0.45 0.56
N THR A 51 -1.69 -1.55 -0.09
CA THR A 51 -2.42 -2.64 0.57
C THR A 51 -1.54 -3.43 1.54
N ILE A 52 -0.26 -3.59 1.25
CA ILE A 52 0.71 -4.18 2.20
C ILE A 52 0.82 -3.30 3.44
N LEU A 53 0.97 -1.98 3.28
CA LEU A 53 1.04 -1.04 4.41
C LEU A 53 -0.25 -1.05 5.24
N LEU A 54 -1.43 -1.19 4.61
CA LEU A 54 -2.70 -1.36 5.34
C LEU A 54 -2.74 -2.70 6.08
N ALA A 55 -2.30 -3.79 5.46
CA ALA A 55 -2.29 -5.12 6.07
C ALA A 55 -1.36 -5.21 7.29
N THR A 56 -0.24 -4.48 7.32
CA THR A 56 0.66 -4.47 8.49
C THR A 56 -0.03 -3.98 9.77
N ARG A 57 -1.07 -3.16 9.64
CA ARG A 57 -1.83 -2.64 10.78
C ARG A 57 -2.55 -3.75 11.55
N VAL A 58 -2.85 -4.88 10.92
CA VAL A 58 -3.52 -6.02 11.55
C VAL A 58 -2.58 -7.17 11.93
N PHE A 59 -1.29 -7.10 11.58
CA PHE A 59 -0.32 -8.15 11.94
C PHE A 59 -0.20 -8.33 13.46
N LYS A 60 -0.32 -7.23 14.22
CA LYS A 60 -0.34 -7.31 15.68
C LYS A 60 -1.50 -8.15 16.20
N THR A 61 -2.68 -8.07 15.59
CA THR A 61 -3.84 -8.90 15.96
C THR A 61 -3.52 -10.39 15.83
N ILE A 62 -2.81 -10.79 14.77
CA ILE A 62 -2.37 -12.17 14.59
C ILE A 62 -1.34 -12.55 15.66
N ARG A 63 -0.35 -11.68 15.91
CA ARG A 63 0.70 -11.92 16.91
C ARG A 63 0.15 -12.01 18.34
N ASP A 64 -0.76 -11.11 18.71
CA ASP A 64 -1.37 -11.10 20.05
C ASP A 64 -2.19 -12.37 20.29
N ARG A 65 -2.91 -12.84 19.25
CA ARG A 65 -3.70 -14.08 19.35
C ARG A 65 -2.83 -15.34 19.37
N PHE A 66 -1.71 -15.32 18.65
CA PHE A 66 -0.81 -16.46 18.47
C PHE A 66 0.63 -16.09 18.82
N PRO A 67 0.93 -15.79 20.09
CA PRO A 67 2.23 -15.26 20.50
C PRO A 67 3.41 -16.22 20.27
N ALA A 68 3.17 -17.53 20.31
CA ALA A 68 4.18 -18.56 20.10
C ALA A 68 4.34 -18.99 18.63
N SER A 69 3.47 -18.55 17.73
CA SER A 69 3.51 -18.96 16.33
C SER A 69 4.65 -18.30 15.56
N LYS A 70 5.25 -19.03 14.64
CA LYS A 70 6.11 -18.45 13.62
C LYS A 70 5.23 -17.82 12.53
N ILE A 71 5.26 -16.50 12.38
CA ILE A 71 4.54 -15.76 11.37
C ILE A 71 5.48 -15.44 10.20
N THR A 72 5.14 -15.92 9.03
CA THR A 72 5.85 -15.66 7.76
C THR A 72 4.96 -14.79 6.88
N ALA A 73 5.49 -13.67 6.40
CA ALA A 73 4.83 -12.87 5.38
C ALA A 73 5.47 -13.14 4.02
N ALA A 74 4.65 -13.39 2.98
CA ALA A 74 5.11 -13.58 1.62
C ALA A 74 4.68 -12.40 0.75
N VAL A 75 5.66 -11.66 0.19
CA VAL A 75 5.44 -10.43 -0.57
C VAL A 75 6.38 -10.32 -1.75
N HIS A 76 6.02 -9.49 -2.73
CA HIS A 76 6.93 -9.17 -3.82
C HIS A 76 8.19 -8.48 -3.30
N SER A 77 9.34 -8.79 -3.90
CA SER A 77 10.67 -8.27 -3.49
C SER A 77 10.75 -6.74 -3.48
N ALA A 78 10.02 -6.08 -4.37
CA ALA A 78 9.91 -4.62 -4.38
C ALA A 78 9.32 -4.04 -3.07
N TRP A 79 8.54 -4.82 -2.33
CA TRP A 79 7.83 -4.38 -1.12
C TRP A 79 8.39 -5.00 0.17
N GLY A 80 9.30 -5.96 0.09
CA GLY A 80 9.89 -6.62 1.27
C GLY A 80 10.45 -5.64 2.29
N VAL A 81 11.08 -4.56 1.82
CA VAL A 81 11.64 -3.50 2.68
C VAL A 81 10.61 -2.80 3.57
N LEU A 82 9.32 -2.83 3.20
CA LEU A 82 8.24 -2.21 3.98
C LEU A 82 7.98 -2.97 5.29
N ILE A 83 8.22 -4.27 5.32
CA ILE A 83 7.81 -5.15 6.43
C ILE A 83 8.97 -5.93 7.06
N GLN A 84 10.17 -5.88 6.47
CA GLN A 84 11.32 -6.68 6.95
C GLN A 84 11.72 -6.43 8.40
N ASN A 85 11.40 -5.26 8.94
CA ASN A 85 11.70 -4.86 10.32
C ASN A 85 10.43 -4.84 11.21
N ASP A 86 9.30 -5.40 10.75
CA ASP A 86 8.10 -5.46 11.57
C ASP A 86 8.28 -6.50 12.70
N PRO A 87 8.25 -6.09 13.98
CA PRO A 87 8.52 -6.99 15.10
C PRO A 87 7.46 -8.08 15.30
N THR A 88 6.33 -7.99 14.61
CA THR A 88 5.25 -9.00 14.68
C THR A 88 5.49 -10.16 13.73
N ILE A 89 6.42 -10.02 12.77
CA ILE A 89 6.75 -11.02 11.75
C ILE A 89 8.08 -11.69 12.10
N ASN A 90 8.17 -13.01 11.93
CA ASN A 90 9.40 -13.77 12.16
C ASN A 90 10.24 -13.92 10.87
N GLU A 91 9.56 -13.98 9.73
CA GLU A 91 10.21 -14.24 8.44
C GLU A 91 9.49 -13.50 7.32
N VAL A 92 10.25 -12.89 6.42
CA VAL A 92 9.72 -12.32 5.18
C VAL A 92 10.27 -13.15 4.01
N VAL A 93 9.38 -13.80 3.29
CA VAL A 93 9.68 -14.50 2.04
C VAL A 93 9.37 -13.54 0.90
N THR A 94 10.36 -13.30 0.04
CA THR A 94 10.16 -12.46 -1.13
C THR A 94 10.16 -13.27 -2.41
N PHE A 95 9.35 -12.84 -3.37
CA PHE A 95 9.30 -13.36 -4.74
C PHE A 95 9.38 -12.19 -5.72
N GLY A 96 9.72 -12.46 -6.97
CA GLY A 96 9.81 -11.44 -8.03
C GLY A 96 8.66 -11.53 -9.03
N ASP A 97 8.92 -11.04 -10.25
CA ASP A 97 7.94 -11.01 -11.35
C ASP A 97 7.58 -12.42 -11.88
N GLU A 98 8.26 -13.47 -11.42
CA GLU A 98 7.89 -14.86 -11.71
C GLU A 98 6.47 -15.22 -11.32
N ILE A 99 5.87 -14.50 -10.35
CA ILE A 99 4.48 -14.70 -9.94
C ILE A 99 3.45 -14.30 -11.00
N GLU A 100 3.84 -13.57 -12.03
CA GLU A 100 2.93 -13.20 -13.12
C GLU A 100 2.57 -14.37 -14.02
N ASN A 101 3.42 -15.40 -14.07
CA ASN A 101 3.17 -16.61 -14.85
C ASN A 101 3.10 -17.86 -13.98
N PRO A 102 1.90 -18.30 -13.58
CA PRO A 102 1.71 -19.45 -12.69
C PRO A 102 2.14 -20.79 -13.30
N HIS A 103 2.37 -20.86 -14.61
CA HIS A 103 2.91 -22.06 -15.30
C HIS A 103 4.43 -22.11 -15.35
N SER A 104 5.12 -21.06 -14.90
CA SER A 104 6.58 -21.06 -14.91
C SER A 104 7.14 -21.97 -13.81
N THR A 105 8.28 -22.60 -14.10
CA THR A 105 9.02 -23.39 -13.09
C THR A 105 9.41 -22.53 -11.89
N LYS A 106 9.73 -21.26 -12.11
CA LYS A 106 10.07 -20.31 -11.05
C LYS A 106 8.88 -20.07 -10.12
N PHE A 107 7.67 -19.89 -10.67
CA PHE A 107 6.46 -19.75 -9.85
C PHE A 107 6.23 -21.01 -9.00
N GLN A 108 6.35 -22.19 -9.62
CA GLN A 108 6.21 -23.47 -8.90
C GLN A 108 7.25 -23.60 -7.78
N SER A 109 8.50 -23.22 -8.02
CA SER A 109 9.55 -23.24 -7.01
C SER A 109 9.26 -22.31 -5.82
N VAL A 110 8.61 -21.16 -6.03
CA VAL A 110 8.12 -20.31 -4.92
C VAL A 110 7.06 -21.05 -4.12
N GLY A 111 6.10 -21.70 -4.78
CA GLY A 111 5.09 -22.53 -4.14
C GLY A 111 5.67 -23.65 -3.30
N GLU A 112 6.61 -24.42 -3.86
CA GLU A 112 7.35 -25.50 -3.19
C GLU A 112 8.13 -24.98 -1.97
N SER A 113 8.79 -23.83 -2.12
CA SER A 113 9.49 -23.17 -1.01
C SER A 113 8.56 -22.77 0.13
N LEU A 114 7.34 -22.34 -0.18
CA LEU A 114 6.31 -22.07 0.84
C LEU A 114 5.81 -23.37 1.47
N ALA A 115 5.47 -24.39 0.66
CA ALA A 115 4.99 -25.68 1.15
C ALA A 115 5.98 -26.36 2.10
N GLY A 116 7.29 -26.26 1.84
CA GLY A 116 8.33 -26.81 2.70
C GLY A 116 8.35 -26.23 4.14
N ARG A 117 7.66 -25.11 4.38
CA ARG A 117 7.54 -24.49 5.72
C ARG A 117 6.42 -25.08 6.56
N GLN A 118 5.56 -25.94 5.98
CA GLN A 118 4.50 -26.66 6.68
C GLN A 118 3.56 -25.71 7.48
N PHE A 119 2.87 -24.83 6.79
CA PHE A 119 1.93 -23.89 7.41
C PHE A 119 0.66 -24.60 7.92
N ASP A 120 0.25 -24.31 9.15
CA ASP A 120 -1.03 -24.72 9.70
C ASP A 120 -2.15 -23.81 9.21
N LEU A 121 -1.84 -22.50 9.08
CA LEU A 121 -2.81 -21.45 8.80
C LEU A 121 -2.22 -20.46 7.78
N ALA A 122 -3.01 -20.10 6.78
CA ALA A 122 -2.68 -19.05 5.83
C ALA A 122 -3.81 -18.03 5.74
N PHE A 123 -3.46 -16.76 5.81
CA PHE A 123 -4.36 -15.63 5.56
C PHE A 123 -4.00 -14.95 4.24
N PHE A 124 -4.94 -14.91 3.30
CA PHE A 124 -4.85 -14.09 2.11
C PHE A 124 -5.61 -12.77 2.35
N LEU A 125 -4.86 -11.70 2.62
CA LEU A 125 -5.41 -10.39 2.97
C LEU A 125 -5.65 -9.56 1.70
N SER A 126 -6.72 -9.87 0.99
CA SER A 126 -7.13 -9.13 -0.19
C SER A 126 -8.65 -9.16 -0.36
N PHE A 127 -9.22 -8.00 -0.73
CA PHE A 127 -10.61 -7.89 -1.18
C PHE A 127 -10.74 -8.01 -2.69
N GLN A 128 -9.63 -7.89 -3.40
CA GLN A 128 -9.56 -8.11 -4.84
C GLN A 128 -9.05 -9.52 -5.12
N PHE A 129 -9.72 -10.20 -6.02
CA PHE A 129 -9.24 -11.52 -6.43
C PHE A 129 -8.00 -11.38 -7.31
N ASP A 130 -6.88 -11.83 -6.78
CA ASP A 130 -5.66 -12.06 -7.53
C ASP A 130 -5.44 -13.56 -7.66
N LEU A 131 -5.58 -14.03 -8.89
CA LEU A 131 -5.49 -15.44 -9.20
C LEU A 131 -4.13 -16.05 -8.86
N ASN A 132 -3.05 -15.35 -9.20
CA ASN A 132 -1.71 -15.87 -9.01
C ASN A 132 -1.39 -15.96 -7.52
N MET A 133 -1.78 -14.95 -6.74
CA MET A 133 -1.59 -14.95 -5.29
C MET A 133 -2.50 -15.97 -4.59
N ALA A 134 -3.75 -16.13 -5.05
CA ALA A 134 -4.65 -17.17 -4.55
C ALA A 134 -4.10 -18.57 -4.83
N TYR A 135 -3.59 -18.79 -6.04
CA TYR A 135 -2.94 -20.06 -6.40
C TYR A 135 -1.65 -20.29 -5.60
N LEU A 136 -0.84 -19.26 -5.39
CA LEU A 136 0.35 -19.34 -4.53
C LEU A 136 -0.03 -19.71 -3.08
N THR A 137 -1.14 -19.15 -2.56
CA THR A 137 -1.67 -19.53 -1.26
C THR A 137 -2.07 -21.00 -1.24
N ARG A 138 -2.67 -21.53 -2.31
CA ARG A 138 -3.01 -22.95 -2.44
C ARG A 138 -1.75 -23.84 -2.47
N LEU A 139 -0.73 -23.43 -3.22
CA LEU A 139 0.55 -24.14 -3.32
C LEU A 139 1.32 -24.18 -2.01
N SER A 140 1.13 -23.19 -1.11
CA SER A 140 1.74 -23.22 0.22
C SER A 140 1.37 -24.44 1.05
N ASN A 141 0.33 -25.16 0.62
CA ASN A 141 -0.24 -26.36 1.26
C ASN A 141 -0.61 -26.16 2.74
N ALA A 142 -0.92 -24.89 3.13
CA ALA A 142 -1.40 -24.61 4.46
C ALA A 142 -2.71 -25.40 4.73
N ALA A 143 -2.81 -25.99 5.92
CA ALA A 143 -3.96 -26.83 6.28
C ALA A 143 -5.27 -26.02 6.28
N LEU A 144 -5.25 -24.82 6.87
CA LEU A 144 -6.36 -23.87 6.86
C LEU A 144 -5.97 -22.63 6.04
N ARG A 145 -6.71 -22.35 4.97
CA ARG A 145 -6.48 -21.20 4.07
C ARG A 145 -7.69 -20.30 4.08
N VAL A 146 -7.53 -19.11 4.61
CA VAL A 146 -8.59 -18.13 4.83
C VAL A 146 -8.46 -16.95 3.88
N ALA A 147 -9.56 -16.56 3.25
CA ALA A 147 -9.64 -15.38 2.41
C ALA A 147 -11.01 -14.71 2.51
N PHE A 148 -11.15 -13.52 1.95
CA PHE A 148 -12.46 -12.97 1.67
C PHE A 148 -13.10 -13.69 0.47
N ARG A 149 -14.40 -13.94 0.60
CA ARG A 149 -15.20 -14.49 -0.49
C ARG A 149 -15.21 -13.53 -1.68
N ASN A 150 -14.99 -14.07 -2.83
CA ASN A 150 -15.11 -13.37 -4.10
C ASN A 150 -15.79 -14.30 -5.13
N ASP A 151 -16.34 -13.71 -6.19
CA ASP A 151 -17.10 -14.43 -7.24
C ASP A 151 -16.14 -15.19 -8.18
N ASN A 152 -15.42 -16.16 -7.65
CA ASN A 152 -14.60 -17.07 -8.46
C ASN A 152 -15.04 -18.53 -8.23
N GLU A 153 -14.85 -19.37 -9.26
CA GLU A 153 -15.27 -20.77 -9.26
C GLU A 153 -14.21 -21.71 -8.68
N TYR A 154 -13.09 -21.19 -8.11
CA TYR A 154 -11.95 -22.00 -7.69
C TYR A 154 -11.85 -22.15 -6.19
N SER A 155 -11.66 -23.39 -5.75
CA SER A 155 -11.47 -23.74 -4.33
C SER A 155 -10.01 -23.58 -3.89
N PHE A 156 -9.44 -22.36 -3.99
CA PHE A 156 -8.10 -22.10 -3.45
C PHE A 156 -8.08 -22.03 -1.93
N PHE A 157 -9.20 -21.62 -1.34
CA PHE A 157 -9.38 -21.44 0.08
C PHE A 157 -10.40 -22.44 0.63
N ASN A 158 -10.20 -22.91 1.84
CA ASN A 158 -11.16 -23.78 2.52
C ASN A 158 -12.01 -23.04 3.56
N VAL A 159 -11.70 -21.76 3.82
CA VAL A 159 -12.56 -20.84 4.57
C VAL A 159 -12.64 -19.52 3.82
N GLU A 160 -13.84 -19.14 3.44
CA GLU A 160 -14.12 -17.87 2.77
C GLU A 160 -15.06 -17.01 3.62
N ILE A 161 -14.59 -15.84 4.02
CA ILE A 161 -15.33 -14.88 4.83
C ILE A 161 -16.09 -13.92 3.91
N VAL A 162 -17.39 -13.83 4.08
CA VAL A 162 -18.22 -12.86 3.36
C VAL A 162 -17.89 -11.47 3.90
N PRO A 163 -17.35 -10.56 3.06
CA PRO A 163 -17.05 -9.22 3.54
C PRO A 163 -18.35 -8.48 3.88
N ALA A 164 -18.35 -7.77 5.00
CA ALA A 164 -19.50 -6.93 5.34
C ALA A 164 -19.72 -5.85 4.29
N SER A 165 -20.98 -5.53 4.05
CA SER A 165 -21.39 -4.47 3.13
C SER A 165 -21.09 -3.09 3.71
N GLY A 166 -20.98 -2.09 2.83
CA GLY A 166 -20.82 -0.70 3.19
C GLY A 166 -19.42 -0.15 2.99
N ASN A 167 -19.33 1.19 3.05
CA ASN A 167 -18.08 1.92 2.94
C ASN A 167 -17.44 2.04 4.33
N ARG A 168 -16.34 1.34 4.56
CA ARG A 168 -15.62 1.29 5.83
C ARG A 168 -14.13 1.38 5.58
N TYR A 169 -13.37 1.70 6.61
CA TYR A 169 -11.93 1.69 6.54
C TYR A 169 -11.40 0.29 6.23
N GLU A 170 -10.50 0.21 5.26
CA GLU A 170 -10.01 -1.07 4.73
C GLU A 170 -9.38 -1.97 5.81
N VAL A 171 -8.72 -1.36 6.80
CA VAL A 171 -8.13 -2.10 7.93
C VAL A 171 -9.19 -2.72 8.83
N GLU A 172 -10.32 -2.05 9.06
CA GLU A 172 -11.44 -2.59 9.83
C GLU A 172 -12.05 -3.82 9.15
N ARG A 173 -12.08 -3.81 7.81
CA ARG A 173 -12.55 -4.97 7.04
C ARG A 173 -11.62 -6.19 7.22
N TYR A 174 -10.28 -5.98 7.32
CA TYR A 174 -9.37 -7.08 7.67
C TYR A 174 -9.65 -7.61 9.08
N LEU A 175 -9.93 -6.73 10.06
CA LEU A 175 -10.30 -7.15 11.40
C LEU A 175 -11.61 -7.96 11.44
N GLU A 176 -12.58 -7.65 10.58
CA GLU A 176 -13.81 -8.45 10.46
C GLU A 176 -13.53 -9.90 10.07
N MET A 177 -12.54 -10.14 9.18
CA MET A 177 -12.10 -11.51 8.86
C MET A 177 -11.65 -12.25 10.14
N PHE A 178 -10.83 -11.59 10.95
CA PHE A 178 -10.32 -12.19 12.18
C PHE A 178 -11.42 -12.39 13.22
N HIS A 179 -12.30 -11.41 13.41
CA HIS A 179 -13.44 -11.50 14.34
C HIS A 179 -14.38 -12.67 13.98
N THR A 180 -14.63 -12.89 12.70
CA THR A 180 -15.45 -14.03 12.22
C THR A 180 -14.83 -15.39 12.60
N LEU A 181 -13.50 -15.43 12.74
CA LEU A 181 -12.76 -16.62 13.19
C LEU A 181 -12.59 -16.69 14.71
N GLY A 182 -13.22 -15.79 15.48
CA GLY A 182 -13.05 -15.70 16.93
C GLY A 182 -11.71 -15.09 17.36
N ILE A 183 -10.99 -14.45 16.45
CA ILE A 183 -9.73 -13.75 16.74
C ILE A 183 -10.06 -12.29 17.01
N THR A 184 -10.10 -11.93 18.30
CA THR A 184 -10.36 -10.55 18.72
C THR A 184 -9.07 -9.73 18.71
N GLY A 185 -9.17 -8.46 18.36
CA GLY A 185 -8.03 -7.55 18.34
C GLY A 185 -8.40 -6.19 17.80
N SER A 186 -7.43 -5.31 17.79
CA SER A 186 -7.52 -3.98 17.19
C SER A 186 -6.35 -3.76 16.24
N PHE A 187 -6.50 -2.86 15.29
CA PHE A 187 -5.36 -2.45 14.49
C PHE A 187 -4.45 -1.51 15.30
N ARG A 188 -3.20 -1.46 14.89
CA ARG A 188 -2.23 -0.48 15.39
C ARG A 188 -1.84 0.50 14.29
N ASP A 189 -1.36 1.66 14.69
CA ASP A 189 -0.66 2.52 13.75
C ASP A 189 0.67 1.88 13.39
N TYR A 190 0.82 1.59 12.11
CA TYR A 190 2.09 1.11 11.58
C TYR A 190 3.00 2.32 11.32
N THR A 191 4.20 2.26 11.85
CA THR A 191 5.22 3.28 11.63
C THR A 191 6.42 2.66 10.93
N MET A 192 6.72 3.17 9.75
CA MET A 192 7.93 2.85 9.02
C MET A 192 9.00 3.90 9.33
N THR A 193 10.25 3.48 9.49
CA THR A 193 11.39 4.39 9.67
C THR A 193 12.31 4.32 8.45
N VAL A 194 12.82 5.46 8.05
CA VAL A 194 13.89 5.54 7.04
C VAL A 194 15.22 5.52 7.75
N SER A 195 16.12 4.61 7.34
CA SER A 195 17.44 4.56 7.97
C SER A 195 18.23 5.86 7.74
N PRO A 196 19.07 6.27 8.71
CA PRO A 196 19.91 7.48 8.57
C PRO A 196 20.75 7.46 7.29
N GLU A 197 21.27 6.30 6.90
CA GLU A 197 22.11 6.12 5.70
C GLU A 197 21.33 6.41 4.41
N ILE A 198 20.10 5.91 4.31
CA ILE A 198 19.20 6.16 3.16
C ILE A 198 18.88 7.66 3.10
N ARG A 199 18.52 8.25 4.24
CA ARG A 199 18.18 9.66 4.32
C ARG A 199 19.35 10.55 3.90
N GLU A 200 20.56 10.26 4.39
CA GLU A 200 21.76 11.01 4.06
C GLU A 200 22.16 10.82 2.58
N LYS A 201 22.12 9.59 2.08
CA LYS A 201 22.38 9.30 0.66
C LYS A 201 21.45 10.08 -0.27
N VAL A 202 20.16 10.15 0.08
CA VAL A 202 19.16 10.90 -0.69
C VAL A 202 19.44 12.40 -0.60
N ARG A 203 19.75 12.91 0.61
CA ARG A 203 20.08 14.32 0.83
C ARG A 203 21.26 14.75 -0.03
N LEU A 204 22.37 14.03 0.02
CA LEU A 204 23.58 14.34 -0.75
C LEU A 204 23.34 14.29 -2.26
N ARG A 205 22.57 13.30 -2.72
CA ARG A 205 22.32 13.12 -4.16
C ARG A 205 21.42 14.19 -4.76
N TYR A 206 20.35 14.57 -4.05
CA TYR A 206 19.31 15.44 -4.60
C TYR A 206 19.41 16.89 -4.11
N PHE A 207 20.14 17.13 -3.04
CA PHE A 207 20.36 18.46 -2.44
C PHE A 207 21.84 18.67 -2.10
N PRO A 208 22.76 18.62 -3.10
CA PRO A 208 24.21 18.69 -2.86
C PRO A 208 24.65 20.04 -2.28
N GLY A 209 23.89 21.12 -2.49
CA GLY A 209 24.12 22.43 -1.89
C GLY A 209 23.71 22.56 -0.42
N GLY A 210 23.33 21.44 0.21
CA GLY A 210 22.77 21.42 1.56
C GLY A 210 21.26 21.60 1.57
N HIS A 211 20.62 20.95 2.53
CA HIS A 211 19.20 21.11 2.82
C HIS A 211 19.07 21.47 4.30
N ASP A 212 18.68 22.71 4.53
CA ASP A 212 18.27 23.15 5.87
C ASP A 212 16.74 23.09 5.92
N PRO A 213 16.16 22.11 6.64
CA PRO A 213 14.71 21.93 6.70
C PRO A 213 14.00 23.07 7.43
N LEU A 214 14.72 24.00 8.03
CA LEU A 214 14.16 25.22 8.64
C LEU A 214 14.09 26.38 7.63
N LYS A 215 14.99 26.39 6.66
CA LYS A 215 15.08 27.44 5.64
C LYS A 215 14.49 27.03 4.30
N ASN A 216 14.57 25.74 3.96
CA ASN A 216 14.14 25.22 2.66
C ASN A 216 12.86 24.41 2.81
N VAL A 217 11.75 24.97 2.38
CA VAL A 217 10.47 24.25 2.34
C VAL A 217 10.49 23.28 1.14
N ILE A 218 10.46 21.98 1.42
CA ILE A 218 10.31 20.94 0.41
C ILE A 218 8.95 20.31 0.58
N ILE A 219 8.18 20.22 -0.51
CA ILE A 219 6.84 19.61 -0.50
C ILE A 219 6.80 18.50 -1.55
N GLY A 220 6.37 17.31 -1.14
CA GLY A 220 6.08 16.24 -2.07
C GLY A 220 4.77 16.52 -2.80
N PHE A 221 4.72 16.27 -4.10
CA PHE A 221 3.51 16.30 -4.89
C PHE A 221 3.35 15.00 -5.66
N ASP A 222 2.22 14.36 -5.46
CA ASP A 222 1.93 13.03 -5.98
C ASP A 222 1.16 13.07 -7.29
N LEU A 223 1.78 12.58 -8.34
CA LEU A 223 1.19 12.32 -9.67
C LEU A 223 1.23 10.84 -10.03
N THR A 224 1.32 9.95 -9.05
CA THR A 224 1.27 8.51 -9.32
C THR A 224 -0.17 8.08 -9.62
N LYS A 225 -0.34 6.83 -10.04
CA LYS A 225 -1.65 6.30 -10.42
C LYS A 225 -2.55 6.14 -9.21
N GLU A 226 -3.76 6.65 -9.33
CA GLU A 226 -4.80 6.45 -8.32
C GLU A 226 -5.14 4.96 -8.17
N THR A 227 -5.44 4.57 -6.94
CA THR A 227 -5.93 3.23 -6.63
C THR A 227 -7.31 3.00 -7.25
N VAL A 228 -8.17 4.02 -7.15
CA VAL A 228 -9.53 4.08 -7.72
C VAL A 228 -9.81 5.56 -8.00
N GLY A 229 -10.54 5.86 -9.05
CA GLY A 229 -10.97 7.23 -9.36
C GLY A 229 -10.38 7.80 -10.64
N GLU A 230 -10.70 9.05 -10.89
CA GLU A 230 -10.22 9.79 -12.06
C GLU A 230 -8.84 10.41 -11.79
N PRO A 231 -7.91 10.27 -12.73
CA PRO A 231 -6.57 10.81 -12.55
C PRO A 231 -6.59 12.35 -12.49
N ILE A 232 -5.71 12.91 -11.63
CA ILE A 232 -5.55 14.35 -11.56
C ILE A 232 -5.26 14.95 -12.96
N SER A 233 -6.06 15.93 -13.35
CA SER A 233 -5.90 16.60 -14.64
C SER A 233 -4.63 17.49 -14.61
N ARG A 234 -4.06 17.75 -15.79
CA ARG A 234 -2.94 18.70 -15.93
C ARG A 234 -3.26 20.06 -15.31
N LYS A 235 -4.45 20.60 -15.58
CA LYS A 235 -4.91 21.89 -15.05
C LYS A 235 -4.92 21.92 -13.53
N ASN A 236 -5.44 20.85 -12.92
CA ASN A 236 -5.49 20.74 -11.45
C ASN A 236 -4.10 20.56 -10.84
N ALA A 237 -3.22 19.78 -11.48
CA ALA A 237 -1.83 19.63 -11.07
C ALA A 237 -1.07 20.97 -11.12
N GLU A 238 -1.22 21.73 -12.21
CA GLU A 238 -0.62 23.06 -12.35
C GLU A 238 -1.15 24.04 -11.28
N ALA A 239 -2.44 24.01 -10.97
CA ALA A 239 -3.04 24.86 -9.93
C ALA A 239 -2.47 24.55 -8.53
N VAL A 240 -2.34 23.26 -8.18
CA VAL A 240 -1.71 22.86 -6.92
C VAL A 240 -0.26 23.31 -6.84
N VAL A 241 0.54 22.95 -7.84
CA VAL A 241 1.98 23.25 -7.86
C VAL A 241 2.23 24.76 -7.85
N LYS A 242 1.38 25.55 -8.51
CA LYS A 242 1.45 27.01 -8.47
C LYS A 242 1.33 27.55 -7.04
N VAL A 243 0.43 27.00 -6.25
CA VAL A 243 0.30 27.37 -4.81
C VAL A 243 1.56 26.98 -4.05
N LEU A 244 2.03 25.73 -4.23
CA LEU A 244 3.21 25.24 -3.50
C LEU A 244 4.45 26.08 -3.78
N VAL A 245 4.68 26.43 -5.05
CA VAL A 245 5.88 27.14 -5.47
C VAL A 245 5.79 28.65 -5.19
N ASN A 246 4.66 29.28 -5.54
CA ASN A 246 4.55 30.74 -5.53
C ASN A 246 4.04 31.31 -4.20
N GLU A 247 3.14 30.60 -3.50
CA GLU A 247 2.54 31.11 -2.27
C GLU A 247 3.20 30.54 -1.01
N LEU A 248 3.76 29.33 -1.08
CA LEU A 248 4.47 28.70 0.04
C LEU A 248 5.99 28.74 -0.12
N ASP A 249 6.49 29.32 -1.21
CA ASP A 249 7.92 29.43 -1.58
C ASP A 249 8.67 28.08 -1.49
N ALA A 250 8.00 27.00 -1.88
CA ALA A 250 8.54 25.67 -1.76
C ALA A 250 9.30 25.22 -3.02
N THR A 251 10.19 24.25 -2.82
CA THR A 251 10.64 23.34 -3.88
C THR A 251 9.72 22.11 -3.88
N ALA A 252 9.08 21.80 -5.00
CA ALA A 252 8.22 20.66 -5.11
C ALA A 252 8.95 19.45 -5.68
N ILE A 253 8.92 18.32 -4.95
CA ILE A 253 9.32 17.00 -5.47
C ILE A 253 8.08 16.37 -6.06
N VAL A 254 8.05 16.22 -7.39
CA VAL A 254 6.93 15.62 -8.10
C VAL A 254 7.23 14.14 -8.32
N PHE A 255 6.51 13.27 -7.63
CA PHE A 255 6.55 11.84 -7.82
C PHE A 255 5.56 11.44 -8.92
N TYR A 256 6.01 10.73 -9.93
CA TYR A 256 5.15 10.36 -11.06
C TYR A 256 5.55 9.01 -11.67
N GLU A 257 4.59 8.37 -12.33
CA GLU A 257 4.81 7.15 -13.12
C GLU A 257 4.95 7.50 -14.63
N PRO A 258 5.46 6.57 -15.46
CA PRO A 258 5.69 6.82 -16.90
C PRO A 258 4.48 7.40 -17.64
N GLY A 259 3.26 6.97 -17.29
CA GLY A 259 2.01 7.48 -17.91
C GLY A 259 1.73 8.96 -17.64
N LYS A 260 2.34 9.54 -16.61
CA LYS A 260 2.17 10.96 -16.22
C LYS A 260 3.36 11.84 -16.62
N ARG A 261 4.35 11.31 -17.34
CA ARG A 261 5.57 12.05 -17.73
C ARG A 261 5.27 13.38 -18.44
N HIS A 262 4.25 13.42 -19.30
CA HIS A 262 3.88 14.65 -20.02
C HIS A 262 3.38 15.76 -19.06
N VAL A 263 2.61 15.42 -18.02
CA VAL A 263 2.18 16.37 -16.99
C VAL A 263 3.37 16.84 -16.17
N ALA A 264 4.20 15.90 -15.68
CA ALA A 264 5.39 16.19 -14.90
C ALA A 264 6.36 17.11 -15.67
N SER A 265 6.64 16.83 -16.95
CA SER A 265 7.49 17.65 -17.80
C SER A 265 6.90 19.05 -18.02
N SER A 266 5.58 19.18 -18.17
CA SER A 266 4.92 20.49 -18.27
C SER A 266 5.13 21.31 -17.00
N LEU A 267 4.95 20.71 -15.81
CA LEU A 267 5.21 21.38 -14.53
C LEU A 267 6.67 21.86 -14.43
N LYS A 268 7.62 21.00 -14.85
CA LYS A 268 9.04 21.38 -14.90
C LYS A 268 9.31 22.54 -15.85
N GLY A 269 8.65 22.57 -17.02
CA GLY A 269 8.76 23.67 -17.98
C GLY A 269 8.25 25.00 -17.44
N VAL A 270 7.14 24.97 -16.68
CA VAL A 270 6.51 26.19 -16.12
C VAL A 270 7.28 26.73 -14.90
N PHE A 271 7.67 25.84 -13.96
CA PHE A 271 8.20 26.23 -12.64
C PHE A 271 9.73 26.04 -12.51
N GLY A 272 10.39 25.57 -13.55
CA GLY A 272 11.85 25.54 -13.68
C GLY A 272 12.56 24.82 -12.51
N LYS A 273 13.52 25.50 -11.91
CA LYS A 273 14.38 24.93 -10.84
C LYS A 273 13.61 24.58 -9.55
N LYS A 274 12.42 25.15 -9.32
CA LYS A 274 11.57 24.84 -8.17
C LYS A 274 10.91 23.46 -8.25
N ILE A 275 11.04 22.73 -9.36
CA ILE A 275 10.50 21.37 -9.54
C ILE A 275 11.64 20.35 -9.65
N MET A 276 11.56 19.33 -8.83
CA MET A 276 12.35 18.11 -8.94
C MET A 276 11.44 16.96 -9.40
N LEU A 277 11.80 16.28 -10.49
CA LEU A 277 11.02 15.19 -11.04
C LEU A 277 11.58 13.83 -10.58
N ILE A 278 10.74 13.00 -10.02
CA ILE A 278 11.07 11.63 -9.58
C ILE A 278 10.12 10.65 -10.25
N GLU A 279 10.61 10.04 -11.33
CA GLU A 279 9.89 8.99 -12.03
C GLU A 279 10.15 7.66 -11.36
N ASP A 280 9.13 6.85 -11.19
CA ASP A 280 9.13 5.50 -10.64
C ASP A 280 10.49 5.02 -10.08
N ARG A 281 10.58 4.85 -8.78
CA ARG A 281 11.84 4.54 -8.08
C ARG A 281 11.60 3.46 -7.01
N PRO A 282 12.66 2.74 -6.61
CA PRO A 282 12.57 1.83 -5.48
C PRO A 282 11.98 2.54 -4.24
N VAL A 283 11.11 1.84 -3.54
CA VAL A 283 10.35 2.40 -2.40
C VAL A 283 11.26 2.99 -1.31
N SER A 284 12.45 2.43 -1.10
CA SER A 284 13.43 2.96 -0.14
C SER A 284 13.91 4.36 -0.52
N LEU A 285 14.11 4.63 -1.82
CA LEU A 285 14.47 5.96 -2.31
C LEU A 285 13.30 6.94 -2.17
N VAL A 286 12.08 6.51 -2.51
CA VAL A 286 10.87 7.32 -2.37
C VAL A 286 10.65 7.67 -0.89
N ALA A 287 10.75 6.70 0.01
CA ALA A 287 10.66 6.90 1.46
C ALA A 287 11.74 7.89 1.95
N GLY A 288 12.97 7.76 1.46
CA GLY A 288 14.06 8.70 1.76
C GLY A 288 13.74 10.13 1.32
N LEU A 289 13.22 10.33 0.12
CA LEU A 289 12.82 11.64 -0.39
C LEU A 289 11.63 12.21 0.39
N LEU A 290 10.63 11.40 0.68
CA LEU A 290 9.48 11.79 1.51
C LEU A 290 9.93 12.26 2.89
N SER A 291 10.92 11.61 3.51
CA SER A 291 11.44 11.99 4.83
C SER A 291 12.09 13.39 4.87
N LEU A 292 12.43 13.96 3.71
CA LEU A 292 12.93 15.34 3.56
C LEU A 292 11.79 16.36 3.37
N CYS A 293 10.59 15.91 3.03
CA CYS A 293 9.46 16.79 2.77
C CYS A 293 8.93 17.42 4.05
N SER A 294 8.49 18.67 3.95
CA SER A 294 7.76 19.35 5.02
C SER A 294 6.36 18.79 5.17
N PHE A 295 5.71 18.50 4.07
CA PHE A 295 4.49 17.73 3.96
C PHE A 295 4.37 17.19 2.52
N VAL A 296 3.36 16.34 2.30
CA VAL A 296 3.06 15.77 0.98
C VAL A 296 1.63 16.13 0.59
N VAL A 297 1.44 16.57 -0.65
CA VAL A 297 0.13 16.68 -1.28
C VAL A 297 -0.11 15.42 -2.09
N THR A 298 -1.16 14.70 -1.78
CA THR A 298 -1.45 13.39 -2.37
C THR A 298 -2.96 13.19 -2.55
N HIS A 299 -3.32 12.10 -3.17
CA HIS A 299 -4.69 11.64 -3.40
C HIS A 299 -4.74 10.12 -3.10
N ASN A 300 -5.77 9.42 -3.54
CA ASN A 300 -5.91 7.98 -3.24
C ASN A 300 -4.88 7.12 -3.99
N THR A 301 -3.66 7.09 -3.49
CA THR A 301 -2.51 6.38 -4.06
C THR A 301 -1.75 5.57 -3.02
N ASP A 302 -0.83 4.75 -3.50
CA ASP A 302 0.11 4.04 -2.65
C ASP A 302 1.05 5.01 -1.89
N LEU A 303 1.36 6.18 -2.49
CA LEU A 303 2.20 7.19 -1.86
C LEU A 303 1.53 7.82 -0.62
N PHE A 304 0.19 7.96 -0.62
CA PHE A 304 -0.58 8.35 0.56
C PHE A 304 -0.32 7.41 1.74
N GLN A 305 -0.45 6.10 1.53
CA GLN A 305 -0.22 5.11 2.59
C GLN A 305 1.23 5.11 3.07
N LEU A 306 2.19 5.30 2.17
CA LEU A 306 3.60 5.40 2.52
C LEU A 306 3.90 6.65 3.36
N ALA A 307 3.35 7.81 2.99
CA ALA A 307 3.52 9.05 3.74
C ALA A 307 2.92 8.94 5.15
N VAL A 308 1.72 8.33 5.28
CA VAL A 308 1.09 8.05 6.57
C VAL A 308 1.95 7.10 7.43
N ALA A 309 2.48 6.02 6.85
CA ALA A 309 3.34 5.08 7.55
C ALA A 309 4.66 5.73 8.03
N LEU A 310 5.18 6.70 7.29
CA LEU A 310 6.37 7.47 7.63
C LEU A 310 6.10 8.63 8.60
N LYS A 311 4.85 8.85 8.99
CA LYS A 311 4.40 10.01 9.80
C LYS A 311 4.80 11.36 9.18
N ILE A 312 4.85 11.42 7.86
CA ILE A 312 5.05 12.68 7.16
C ILE A 312 3.71 13.42 7.13
N PRO A 313 3.65 14.72 7.45
CA PRO A 313 2.41 15.46 7.33
C PRO A 313 1.81 15.38 5.93
N VAL A 314 0.51 15.16 5.83
CA VAL A 314 -0.19 14.92 4.56
C VAL A 314 -1.33 15.90 4.38
N MET A 315 -1.39 16.51 3.21
CA MET A 315 -2.57 17.15 2.64
C MET A 315 -3.13 16.19 1.59
N SER A 316 -4.20 15.48 1.89
CA SER A 316 -4.81 14.59 0.91
C SER A 316 -6.04 15.20 0.27
N ILE A 317 -6.14 15.06 -1.06
CA ILE A 317 -7.30 15.52 -1.84
C ILE A 317 -8.10 14.28 -2.20
N LEU A 318 -9.18 14.02 -1.48
CA LEU A 318 -9.94 12.77 -1.52
C LEU A 318 -11.43 13.06 -1.68
N THR A 319 -12.16 12.12 -2.29
CA THR A 319 -13.62 12.10 -2.17
C THR A 319 -14.03 11.63 -0.78
N LYS A 320 -15.25 11.98 -0.36
CA LYS A 320 -15.80 11.53 0.93
C LYS A 320 -15.76 10.00 1.09
N LYS A 321 -16.01 9.26 0.00
CA LYS A 321 -15.93 7.80 -0.01
C LYS A 321 -14.51 7.30 0.24
N GLU A 322 -13.53 7.90 -0.40
CA GLU A 322 -12.11 7.54 -0.25
C GLU A 322 -11.57 7.87 1.13
N MET A 323 -11.98 9.00 1.71
CA MET A 323 -11.62 9.37 3.09
C MET A 323 -12.01 8.26 4.07
N VAL A 324 -13.24 7.76 3.96
CA VAL A 324 -13.72 6.67 4.83
C VAL A 324 -12.98 5.37 4.55
N GLN A 325 -12.75 5.02 3.29
CA GLN A 325 -12.22 3.70 2.91
C GLN A 325 -10.72 3.58 3.12
N TRP A 326 -9.95 4.63 2.83
CA TRP A 326 -8.50 4.52 2.72
C TRP A 326 -7.71 5.29 3.77
N SER A 327 -8.38 6.17 4.55
CA SER A 327 -7.71 6.98 5.56
C SER A 327 -7.98 6.45 6.98
N PRO A 328 -6.97 6.51 7.87
CA PRO A 328 -7.18 6.29 9.30
C PRO A 328 -7.98 7.41 9.99
N GLY A 329 -8.39 8.44 9.26
CA GLY A 329 -9.03 9.64 9.75
C GLY A 329 -8.08 10.85 9.83
N GLU A 330 -8.65 12.02 10.07
CA GLU A 330 -7.87 13.24 10.31
C GLU A 330 -7.21 13.23 11.67
N ASN A 331 -6.01 13.77 11.72
CA ASN A 331 -5.25 14.01 12.94
C ASN A 331 -4.26 15.17 12.72
N GLU A 332 -3.34 15.37 13.63
CA GLU A 332 -2.33 16.43 13.52
C GLU A 332 -1.40 16.31 12.28
N HIS A 333 -1.26 15.10 11.74
CA HIS A 333 -0.43 14.85 10.55
C HIS A 333 -1.22 14.70 9.27
N ILE A 334 -2.54 14.50 9.33
CA ILE A 334 -3.38 14.22 8.16
C ILE A 334 -4.51 15.24 8.09
N ILE A 335 -4.51 16.05 7.04
CA ILE A 335 -5.61 16.98 6.72
C ILE A 335 -6.20 16.59 5.38
N HIS A 336 -7.51 16.35 5.36
CA HIS A 336 -8.25 16.04 4.15
C HIS A 336 -8.84 17.30 3.54
N ILE A 337 -8.75 17.38 2.21
CA ILE A 337 -9.51 18.32 1.41
C ILE A 337 -10.49 17.52 0.57
N GLU A 338 -11.78 17.71 0.78
CA GLU A 338 -12.81 17.03 0.00
C GLU A 338 -12.85 17.57 -1.42
N HIS A 339 -12.92 16.66 -2.39
CA HIS A 339 -13.23 16.99 -3.77
C HIS A 339 -14.39 16.14 -4.29
N SER A 340 -15.02 16.61 -5.35
CA SER A 340 -16.04 15.87 -6.08
C SER A 340 -15.72 15.89 -7.59
N ALA A 341 -16.43 15.08 -8.37
CA ALA A 341 -16.33 15.10 -9.82
C ALA A 341 -16.61 16.48 -10.43
N LEU A 342 -17.40 17.32 -9.72
CA LEU A 342 -17.83 18.64 -10.19
C LEU A 342 -16.97 19.79 -9.62
N ALA A 343 -16.23 19.58 -8.55
CA ALA A 343 -15.53 20.64 -7.84
C ALA A 343 -14.15 20.19 -7.34
N TRP A 344 -13.11 20.79 -7.93
CA TRP A 344 -11.73 20.67 -7.47
C TRP A 344 -11.45 21.75 -6.40
N PRO A 345 -10.62 21.48 -5.38
CA PRO A 345 -10.29 22.44 -4.34
C PRO A 345 -9.74 23.75 -4.89
N SER A 346 -10.15 24.87 -4.33
CA SER A 346 -9.63 26.18 -4.71
C SER A 346 -8.17 26.36 -4.24
N SER A 347 -7.41 27.20 -4.94
CA SER A 347 -6.04 27.57 -4.55
C SER A 347 -6.00 28.15 -3.13
N ALA A 348 -7.02 28.87 -2.71
CA ALA A 348 -7.10 29.44 -1.36
C ALA A 348 -7.16 28.35 -0.27
N ILE A 349 -7.95 27.31 -0.45
CA ILE A 349 -8.02 26.17 0.49
C ILE A 349 -6.68 25.43 0.54
N ILE A 350 -6.06 25.16 -0.61
CA ILE A 350 -4.75 24.49 -0.69
C ILE A 350 -3.69 25.32 0.02
N SER A 351 -3.65 26.63 -0.21
CA SER A 351 -2.71 27.57 0.43
C SER A 351 -2.89 27.61 1.94
N GLN A 352 -4.12 27.77 2.41
CA GLN A 352 -4.45 27.82 3.84
C GLN A 352 -4.04 26.53 4.56
N THR A 353 -4.37 25.37 3.98
CA THR A 353 -4.03 24.05 4.51
C THR A 353 -2.51 23.86 4.54
N GLY A 354 -1.81 24.23 3.48
CA GLY A 354 -0.34 24.16 3.42
C GLY A 354 0.35 25.03 4.49
N LYS A 355 -0.12 26.26 4.70
CA LYS A 355 0.38 27.13 5.78
C LYS A 355 0.14 26.52 7.16
N LYS A 356 -1.01 25.88 7.38
CA LYS A 356 -1.32 25.18 8.65
C LYS A 356 -0.33 24.06 8.91
N LEU A 357 -0.09 23.16 7.93
CA LEU A 357 0.86 22.06 8.05
C LEU A 357 2.30 22.53 8.28
N LEU A 358 2.73 23.58 7.58
CA LEU A 358 4.07 24.16 7.79
C LEU A 358 4.25 24.74 9.20
N LYS A 359 3.20 25.35 9.77
CA LYS A 359 3.22 25.88 11.14
C LYS A 359 3.33 24.75 12.18
N GLN A 360 2.54 23.69 12.01
CA GLN A 360 2.58 22.52 12.90
C GLN A 360 3.98 21.88 12.90
N LYS A 361 4.56 21.62 11.73
CA LYS A 361 5.92 21.05 11.63
C LYS A 361 7.02 21.90 12.26
N LYS A 362 6.88 23.22 12.26
CA LYS A 362 7.83 24.10 12.96
C LYS A 362 7.73 23.95 14.48
N GLN A 363 6.53 23.76 15.02
CA GLN A 363 6.31 23.57 16.45
C GLN A 363 6.89 22.24 16.96
N GLU A 364 6.72 21.15 16.20
CA GLU A 364 7.28 19.82 16.56
C GLU A 364 8.82 19.79 16.60
N LYS A 365 9.52 20.70 15.90
CA LYS A 365 10.98 20.77 15.90
C LYS A 365 11.57 21.64 17.01
N ILE A 366 10.74 22.36 17.75
CA ILE A 366 11.16 23.23 18.85
C ILE A 366 11.06 22.52 20.20
N ILE A 367 10.31 21.41 20.24
CA ILE A 367 10.18 20.50 21.39
C ILE A 367 11.19 19.36 21.22
#